data_18e45d9a95600a8620b709fbc91e486d
#
_entry.id   18e45d9a95600a8620b709fbc91e486d
#
_cell.length_a   1.000
_cell.length_b   1.000
_cell.length_c   1.000
_cell.angle_alpha   90.00
_cell.angle_beta   90.00
_cell.angle_gamma   90.00
#
_symmetry.space_group_name_H-M   'P 1'
#
loop_
_entity.id
_entity.type
_entity.pdbx_description
1 polymer ?
#
loop_
_entity_poly.entity_id
_entity_poly.type
_entity_poly.pdbx_seq_one_letter_code
_entity_poly.pdbx_strand_id
1 'polypeptide(L)'
;MIRRGEQAGASRSHRGVAAALICAALSFAASSVRADCYDRDRSGHQTRFRLAAAEAIDQRTGLIWQRCSVGNSWSDNAGCKGVVSYLGLDQAIAAAGSARDGWRVPSGAELESLVDSDCGSPVVDTTVFPDIVPTEEGLAKYWTVTPYGMLDLYWNFDFVDGHPDSNSRGIRLAVRLVRSAGPDTKPNAD
;
A
#
# COMPACT_ATOMS: atom_id res chain seq x y z
N MET A 1 -74.30 -57.97 25.12
CA MET A 1 -73.94 -59.29 24.57
C MET A 1 -72.60 -59.22 23.88
N ILE A 2 -71.65 -59.97 24.42
CA ILE A 2 -70.48 -60.61 23.76
C ILE A 2 -69.38 -59.70 23.16
N ARG A 3 -68.32 -59.74 23.69
CA ARG A 3 -66.97 -60.39 23.91
C ARG A 3 -65.89 -59.57 23.24
N ARG A 4 -64.95 -59.22 24.03
CA ARG A 4 -63.49 -59.63 24.17
C ARG A 4 -62.73 -59.81 22.85
N GLY A 5 -61.65 -59.14 22.78
CA GLY A 5 -60.55 -59.41 21.91
C GLY A 5 -59.30 -58.61 22.33
N GLU A 6 -58.62 -59.15 23.34
CA GLU A 6 -57.32 -58.77 23.80
C GLU A 6 -56.23 -59.32 22.84
N GLN A 7 -55.37 -58.50 22.32
CA GLN A 7 -54.02 -59.00 21.92
C GLN A 7 -52.92 -57.95 22.12
N ALA A 8 -51.99 -58.37 22.89
CA ALA A 8 -50.72 -57.74 23.15
C ALA A 8 -49.84 -57.76 21.90
N GLY A 9 -48.94 -56.81 21.83
CA GLY A 9 -47.86 -56.97 20.90
C GLY A 9 -46.88 -55.78 20.72
N ALA A 10 -45.78 -55.87 21.42
CA ALA A 10 -44.45 -55.47 21.02
C ALA A 10 -44.13 -53.96 20.96
N SER A 11 -43.56 -53.49 22.04
CA SER A 11 -42.57 -52.40 22.10
C SER A 11 -41.46 -52.60 21.08
N ARG A 12 -41.32 -51.68 20.13
CA ARG A 12 -40.06 -51.48 19.35
C ARG A 12 -39.45 -50.12 19.72
N SER A 13 -38.42 -50.26 20.53
CA SER A 13 -37.43 -49.19 20.80
C SER A 13 -36.73 -48.76 19.51
N HIS A 14 -37.06 -47.60 19.02
CA HIS A 14 -36.24 -46.94 18.01
C HIS A 14 -35.19 -46.08 18.70
N ARG A 15 -34.00 -46.62 18.79
CA ARG A 15 -32.79 -45.87 19.10
C ARG A 15 -32.57 -44.86 17.97
N GLY A 16 -32.93 -43.60 18.21
CA GLY A 16 -32.57 -42.49 17.35
C GLY A 16 -31.07 -42.25 17.39
N VAL A 17 -30.40 -42.52 16.29
CA VAL A 17 -29.01 -42.12 16.08
C VAL A 17 -29.02 -40.62 15.80
N ALA A 18 -28.65 -39.82 16.79
CA ALA A 18 -28.39 -38.40 16.60
C ALA A 18 -27.11 -38.23 15.77
N ALA A 19 -27.28 -37.96 14.48
CA ALA A 19 -26.16 -37.56 13.63
C ALA A 19 -25.76 -36.12 13.99
N ALA A 20 -24.68 -35.96 14.75
CA ALA A 20 -24.03 -34.67 15.01
C ALA A 20 -23.36 -34.20 13.73
N LEU A 21 -23.98 -33.24 13.04
CA LEU A 21 -23.33 -32.49 11.95
C LEU A 21 -22.28 -31.54 12.55
N ILE A 22 -21.01 -31.97 12.49
CA ILE A 22 -19.87 -31.11 12.80
C ILE A 22 -19.66 -30.20 11.59
N CYS A 23 -20.21 -28.99 11.63
CA CYS A 23 -19.82 -27.92 10.73
C CYS A 23 -18.39 -27.47 11.05
N ALA A 24 -17.41 -28.03 10.34
CA ALA A 24 -16.06 -27.51 10.34
C ALA A 24 -16.08 -26.14 9.64
N ALA A 25 -16.06 -25.05 10.43
CA ALA A 25 -15.83 -23.72 9.93
C ALA A 25 -14.40 -23.64 9.40
N LEU A 26 -14.23 -23.75 8.10
CA LEU A 26 -12.98 -23.45 7.42
C LEU A 26 -12.76 -21.92 7.51
N SER A 27 -12.00 -21.49 8.51
CA SER A 27 -11.49 -20.13 8.57
C SER A 27 -10.49 -19.95 7.43
N PHE A 28 -10.94 -19.38 6.32
CA PHE A 28 -10.05 -18.85 5.31
C PHE A 28 -9.31 -17.66 5.94
N ALA A 29 -8.10 -17.89 6.41
CA ALA A 29 -7.17 -16.81 6.66
C ALA A 29 -6.91 -16.15 5.30
N ALA A 30 -7.46 -14.95 5.09
CA ALA A 30 -7.11 -14.12 3.96
C ALA A 30 -5.63 -13.79 4.08
N SER A 31 -4.79 -14.56 3.42
CA SER A 31 -3.39 -14.20 3.22
C SER A 31 -3.40 -12.94 2.38
N SER A 32 -3.06 -11.81 2.98
CA SER A 32 -2.76 -10.59 2.24
C SER A 32 -1.59 -10.94 1.31
N VAL A 33 -1.89 -11.07 0.03
CA VAL A 33 -0.87 -11.19 -1.03
C VAL A 33 -0.12 -9.87 -1.01
N ARG A 34 1.05 -9.85 -0.40
CA ARG A 34 2.00 -8.76 -0.57
C ARG A 34 2.57 -8.91 -1.96
N ALA A 35 2.52 -7.84 -2.74
CA ALA A 35 3.25 -7.78 -4.00
C ALA A 35 4.75 -7.89 -3.66
N ASP A 36 5.31 -9.06 -3.87
CA ASP A 36 6.76 -9.27 -3.75
C ASP A 36 7.40 -8.79 -5.04
N CYS A 37 8.20 -7.74 -4.95
CA CYS A 37 9.00 -7.26 -6.06
C CYS A 37 10.14 -8.24 -6.35
N TYR A 38 10.39 -8.53 -7.62
CA TYR A 38 11.44 -9.45 -8.05
C TYR A 38 12.87 -8.90 -7.82
N ASP A 39 13.02 -7.59 -7.59
CA ASP A 39 14.32 -6.94 -7.34
C ASP A 39 14.85 -7.18 -5.91
N ARG A 40 14.48 -8.31 -5.32
CA ARG A 40 15.07 -8.82 -4.08
C ARG A 40 16.07 -9.89 -4.42
N ASP A 41 17.24 -9.80 -3.81
CA ASP A 41 18.13 -10.93 -3.81
C ASP A 41 17.42 -12.15 -3.19
N ARG A 42 17.96 -13.36 -3.40
CA ARG A 42 17.39 -14.60 -2.87
C ARG A 42 17.29 -14.65 -1.34
N SER A 43 17.91 -13.70 -0.65
CA SER A 43 17.85 -13.53 0.81
C SER A 43 16.72 -12.58 1.24
N GLY A 44 15.99 -11.97 0.29
CA GLY A 44 14.88 -11.05 0.53
C GLY A 44 15.32 -9.62 0.85
N HIS A 45 16.59 -9.27 0.62
CA HIS A 45 17.09 -7.92 0.84
C HIS A 45 16.79 -7.03 -0.37
N GLN A 46 16.24 -5.86 -0.09
CA GLN A 46 16.06 -4.80 -1.08
C GLN A 46 17.44 -4.24 -1.46
N THR A 47 17.80 -4.38 -2.75
CA THR A 47 19.11 -3.95 -3.24
C THR A 47 19.11 -2.50 -3.72
N ARG A 48 17.94 -2.01 -4.19
CA ARG A 48 17.82 -0.65 -4.73
C ARG A 48 17.82 0.43 -3.65
N PHE A 49 17.11 0.20 -2.55
CA PHE A 49 16.94 1.20 -1.51
C PHE A 49 17.75 0.86 -0.25
N ARG A 50 18.56 1.80 0.21
CA ARG A 50 19.13 1.75 1.55
C ARG A 50 18.15 2.44 2.50
N LEU A 51 17.62 1.69 3.46
CA LEU A 51 16.63 2.20 4.40
C LEU A 51 17.30 2.81 5.64
N ALA A 52 16.85 3.99 6.04
CA ALA A 52 17.33 4.71 7.22
C ALA A 52 16.10 5.27 7.96
N ALA A 53 15.54 4.49 8.88
CA ALA A 53 14.32 4.84 9.62
C ALA A 53 13.21 5.33 8.66
N ALA A 54 12.85 6.62 8.75
CA ALA A 54 11.81 7.26 7.94
C ALA A 54 12.18 7.50 6.47
N GLU A 55 13.41 7.21 6.06
CA GLU A 55 13.94 7.54 4.75
C GLU A 55 14.32 6.31 3.94
N ALA A 56 14.12 6.38 2.63
CA ALA A 56 14.58 5.42 1.65
C ALA A 56 15.54 6.12 0.68
N ILE A 57 16.80 5.74 0.69
CA ILE A 57 17.83 6.28 -0.16
C ILE A 57 17.90 5.41 -1.40
N ASP A 58 17.43 5.95 -2.52
CA ASP A 58 17.46 5.27 -3.81
C ASP A 58 18.88 5.32 -4.38
N GLN A 59 19.57 4.19 -4.36
CA GLN A 59 20.96 4.07 -4.85
C GLN A 59 21.06 4.23 -6.37
N ARG A 60 19.97 4.04 -7.10
CA ARG A 60 19.93 4.20 -8.56
C ARG A 60 19.86 5.66 -8.98
N THR A 61 19.07 6.48 -8.27
CA THR A 61 18.83 7.88 -8.64
C THR A 61 19.59 8.89 -7.76
N GLY A 62 20.07 8.46 -6.60
CA GLY A 62 20.65 9.34 -5.59
C GLY A 62 19.61 10.21 -4.88
N LEU A 63 18.32 9.90 -5.03
CA LEU A 63 17.25 10.59 -4.34
C LEU A 63 16.99 9.97 -2.97
N ILE A 64 16.54 10.79 -2.04
CA ILE A 64 16.08 10.36 -0.73
C ILE A 64 14.56 10.60 -0.66
N TRP A 65 13.82 9.56 -0.35
CA TRP A 65 12.38 9.57 -0.26
C TRP A 65 11.91 9.43 1.19
N GLN A 66 10.86 10.15 1.56
CA GLN A 66 10.13 9.79 2.78
C GLN A 66 9.44 8.44 2.56
N ARG A 67 9.55 7.53 3.51
CA ARG A 67 8.89 6.22 3.47
C ARG A 67 7.39 6.31 3.73
N CYS A 68 6.95 7.40 4.38
CA CYS A 68 5.54 7.68 4.63
C CYS A 68 5.04 8.85 3.78
N SER A 69 3.80 8.76 3.35
CA SER A 69 3.06 9.85 2.73
C SER A 69 2.81 10.99 3.72
N VAL A 70 2.63 12.21 3.24
CA VAL A 70 2.27 13.37 4.08
C VAL A 70 1.00 13.05 4.89
N GLY A 71 1.03 13.39 6.17
CA GLY A 71 0.00 13.04 7.16
C GLY A 71 0.34 11.83 8.00
N ASN A 72 1.21 10.93 7.50
CA ASN A 72 1.75 9.81 8.27
C ASN A 72 3.14 10.14 8.83
N SER A 73 3.48 9.48 9.92
CA SER A 73 4.80 9.52 10.53
C SER A 73 5.38 8.12 10.65
N TRP A 74 6.70 8.00 10.47
CA TRP A 74 7.39 6.72 10.62
C TRP A 74 7.51 6.31 12.10
N SER A 75 7.32 5.02 12.34
CA SER A 75 7.57 4.36 13.62
C SER A 75 8.35 3.07 13.38
N ASP A 76 9.49 2.89 14.02
CA ASP A 76 10.36 1.72 13.80
C ASP A 76 9.65 0.38 14.07
N ASN A 77 8.71 0.37 15.01
CA ASN A 77 7.99 -0.86 15.39
C ASN A 77 6.72 -1.12 14.56
N ALA A 78 6.27 -0.15 13.77
CA ALA A 78 4.93 -0.23 13.18
C ALA A 78 4.80 0.41 11.78
N GLY A 79 5.90 0.88 11.18
CA GLY A 79 5.89 1.54 9.88
C GLY A 79 5.21 2.91 9.91
N CYS A 80 4.47 3.24 8.86
CA CYS A 80 3.75 4.51 8.76
C CYS A 80 2.51 4.54 9.65
N LYS A 81 2.39 5.55 10.51
CA LYS A 81 1.28 5.75 11.44
C LYS A 81 0.63 7.11 11.22
N GLY A 82 -0.67 7.16 11.26
CA GLY A 82 -1.47 8.36 11.07
C GLY A 82 -2.55 8.15 10.01
N VAL A 83 -2.90 9.22 9.33
CA VAL A 83 -3.84 9.21 8.20
C VAL A 83 -3.21 10.00 7.06
N VAL A 84 -3.17 9.40 5.87
CA VAL A 84 -2.68 10.07 4.67
C VAL A 84 -3.47 11.35 4.43
N SER A 85 -2.76 12.46 4.24
CA SER A 85 -3.38 13.74 3.89
C SER A 85 -3.53 13.83 2.38
N TYR A 86 -4.78 13.89 1.91
CA TYR A 86 -5.08 14.20 0.51
C TYR A 86 -5.15 15.72 0.35
N LEU A 87 -4.24 16.29 -0.41
CA LEU A 87 -4.00 17.73 -0.52
C LEU A 87 -4.17 18.20 -1.97
N GLY A 88 -4.66 19.45 -2.15
CA GLY A 88 -4.46 20.16 -3.41
C GLY A 88 -2.97 20.47 -3.62
N LEU A 89 -2.54 20.68 -4.87
CA LEU A 89 -1.13 20.83 -5.19
C LEU A 89 -0.45 21.97 -4.42
N ASP A 90 -1.09 23.13 -4.27
CA ASP A 90 -0.52 24.25 -3.52
C ASP A 90 -0.36 23.94 -2.03
N GLN A 91 -1.30 23.17 -1.47
CA GLN A 91 -1.19 22.67 -0.09
C GLN A 91 -0.05 21.64 0.05
N ALA A 92 0.13 20.79 -0.97
CA ALA A 92 1.24 19.82 -1.00
C ALA A 92 2.61 20.53 -1.03
N ILE A 93 2.74 21.59 -1.85
CA ILE A 93 3.95 22.41 -1.93
C ILE A 93 4.20 23.13 -0.59
N ALA A 94 3.17 23.68 0.03
CA ALA A 94 3.28 24.33 1.33
C ALA A 94 3.68 23.35 2.44
N ALA A 95 3.11 22.14 2.45
CA ALA A 95 3.48 21.08 3.39
C ALA A 95 4.94 20.66 3.22
N ALA A 96 5.40 20.51 1.98
CA ALA A 96 6.81 20.23 1.68
C ALA A 96 7.75 21.35 2.14
N GLY A 97 7.37 22.62 1.92
CA GLY A 97 8.14 23.77 2.38
C GLY A 97 8.22 23.92 3.90
N SER A 98 7.24 23.35 4.61
CA SER A 98 7.23 23.30 6.09
C SER A 98 8.10 22.17 6.64
N ALA A 99 8.37 21.15 5.83
CA ALA A 99 9.32 20.10 6.15
C ALA A 99 10.73 20.66 6.01
N ARG A 100 11.58 20.42 7.02
CA ARG A 100 12.99 20.89 7.00
C ARG A 100 13.79 20.04 6.01
N ASP A 101 15.07 20.37 5.84
CA ASP A 101 16.08 19.54 5.17
C ASP A 101 15.88 19.37 3.65
N GLY A 102 15.24 20.35 2.99
CA GLY A 102 15.12 20.39 1.53
C GLY A 102 14.08 19.45 0.93
N TRP A 103 13.15 18.97 1.73
CA TRP A 103 12.03 18.17 1.23
C TRP A 103 11.14 18.96 0.27
N ARG A 104 10.70 18.31 -0.78
CA ARG A 104 9.83 18.88 -1.81
C ARG A 104 8.89 17.85 -2.41
N VAL A 105 7.88 18.32 -3.11
CA VAL A 105 7.05 17.47 -3.98
C VAL A 105 7.90 17.03 -5.18
N PRO A 106 7.85 15.75 -5.61
CA PRO A 106 8.65 15.25 -6.71
C PRO A 106 8.22 15.82 -8.07
N SER A 107 9.11 15.78 -9.04
CA SER A 107 8.74 15.87 -10.46
C SER A 107 8.08 14.57 -10.95
N GLY A 108 7.44 14.62 -12.14
CA GLY A 108 6.85 13.43 -12.76
C GLY A 108 7.86 12.30 -12.96
N ALA A 109 9.02 12.62 -13.55
CA ALA A 109 10.08 11.64 -13.80
C ALA A 109 10.66 11.03 -12.51
N GLU A 110 10.74 11.82 -11.44
CA GLU A 110 11.18 11.30 -10.15
C GLU A 110 10.16 10.33 -9.56
N LEU A 111 8.87 10.69 -9.58
CA LEU A 111 7.83 9.83 -9.04
C LEU A 111 7.66 8.55 -9.88
N GLU A 112 7.69 8.68 -11.21
CA GLU A 112 7.70 7.56 -12.16
C GLU A 112 8.86 6.59 -11.88
N SER A 113 10.01 7.13 -11.46
CA SER A 113 11.17 6.29 -11.14
C SER A 113 10.91 5.29 -10.01
N LEU A 114 9.90 5.48 -9.18
CA LEU A 114 9.48 4.53 -8.14
C LEU A 114 8.65 3.36 -8.68
N VAL A 115 8.09 3.51 -9.87
CA VAL A 115 7.29 2.46 -10.50
C VAL A 115 8.19 1.26 -10.78
N ASP A 116 7.73 0.11 -10.35
CA ASP A 116 8.37 -1.17 -10.56
C ASP A 116 7.30 -2.19 -10.97
N SER A 117 7.27 -2.49 -12.26
CA SER A 117 6.28 -3.40 -12.85
C SER A 117 6.39 -4.82 -12.31
N ASP A 118 7.54 -5.20 -11.74
CA ASP A 118 7.76 -6.52 -11.15
C ASP A 118 7.10 -6.66 -9.77
N CYS A 119 6.61 -5.54 -9.21
CA CYS A 119 5.97 -5.53 -7.89
C CYS A 119 4.48 -5.94 -7.90
N GLY A 120 3.85 -6.06 -9.05
CA GLY A 120 2.41 -6.35 -9.14
C GLY A 120 1.55 -5.10 -8.90
N SER A 121 0.55 -5.16 -7.99
CA SER A 121 -0.28 -4.00 -7.64
C SER A 121 -0.33 -3.84 -6.11
N PRO A 122 0.11 -2.70 -5.58
CA PRO A 122 0.67 -1.55 -6.30
C PRO A 122 2.03 -1.84 -6.94
N VAL A 123 2.32 -1.13 -8.04
CA VAL A 123 3.58 -1.26 -8.82
C VAL A 123 4.73 -0.50 -8.15
N VAL A 124 4.93 -0.74 -6.88
CA VAL A 124 5.98 -0.14 -6.04
C VAL A 124 6.33 -1.08 -4.89
N ASP A 125 7.56 -1.05 -4.41
CA ASP A 125 7.94 -1.86 -3.26
C ASP A 125 7.25 -1.38 -1.97
N THR A 126 6.23 -2.11 -1.55
CA THR A 126 5.44 -1.81 -0.35
C THR A 126 6.19 -2.10 0.96
N THR A 127 7.34 -2.77 0.91
CA THR A 127 8.21 -2.89 2.09
C THR A 127 9.02 -1.63 2.33
N VAL A 128 9.28 -0.88 1.27
CA VAL A 128 9.91 0.44 1.32
C VAL A 128 8.87 1.52 1.61
N PHE A 129 7.73 1.47 0.93
CA PHE A 129 6.64 2.46 0.98
C PHE A 129 5.32 1.84 1.46
N PRO A 130 5.21 1.49 2.75
CA PRO A 130 4.15 0.61 3.25
C PRO A 130 2.75 1.25 3.29
N ASP A 131 2.64 2.55 3.08
CA ASP A 131 1.38 3.28 3.09
C ASP A 131 0.87 3.66 1.68
N ILE A 132 1.51 3.16 0.62
CA ILE A 132 0.95 3.20 -0.73
C ILE A 132 -0.05 2.05 -0.84
N VAL A 133 -1.30 2.37 -0.57
CA VAL A 133 -2.41 1.42 -0.65
C VAL A 133 -3.53 2.03 -1.47
N PRO A 134 -4.27 1.24 -2.26
CA PRO A 134 -5.43 1.73 -2.98
C PRO A 134 -6.50 2.31 -2.03
N THR A 135 -7.14 3.40 -2.46
CA THR A 135 -8.36 3.94 -1.82
C THR A 135 -9.55 2.99 -2.07
N GLU A 136 -10.72 3.33 -1.53
CA GLU A 136 -11.96 2.59 -1.79
C GLU A 136 -12.33 2.60 -3.29
N GLU A 137 -11.94 3.65 -4.02
CA GLU A 137 -12.09 3.74 -5.48
C GLU A 137 -11.06 2.93 -6.26
N GLY A 138 -10.14 2.26 -5.57
CA GLY A 138 -9.10 1.44 -6.19
C GLY A 138 -7.95 2.25 -6.80
N LEU A 139 -7.69 3.48 -6.33
CA LEU A 139 -6.66 4.38 -6.85
C LEU A 139 -5.61 4.68 -5.77
N ALA A 140 -4.35 4.87 -6.19
CA ALA A 140 -3.25 5.32 -5.34
C ALA A 140 -2.51 6.48 -6.02
N LYS A 141 -3.20 7.62 -6.18
CA LYS A 141 -2.69 8.78 -6.93
C LYS A 141 -1.87 9.72 -6.07
N TYR A 142 -0.71 10.09 -6.58
CA TYR A 142 0.27 10.95 -5.94
C TYR A 142 0.64 12.15 -6.81
N TRP A 143 0.71 13.35 -6.20
CA TRP A 143 1.07 14.59 -6.86
C TRP A 143 2.52 14.63 -7.35
N THR A 144 2.70 15.29 -8.48
CA THR A 144 3.99 15.84 -8.92
C THR A 144 3.89 17.36 -9.12
N VAL A 145 5.04 18.05 -9.22
CA VAL A 145 5.10 19.47 -9.59
C VAL A 145 5.25 19.69 -11.10
N THR A 146 5.23 18.63 -11.91
CA THR A 146 5.43 18.73 -13.36
C THR A 146 4.14 19.19 -14.04
N PRO A 147 4.13 20.34 -14.75
CA PRO A 147 2.96 20.78 -15.49
C PRO A 147 2.61 19.83 -16.64
N TYR A 148 1.32 19.72 -16.95
CA TYR A 148 0.81 19.02 -18.11
C TYR A 148 0.16 20.01 -19.07
N GLY A 149 0.83 20.28 -20.19
CA GLY A 149 0.33 21.22 -21.19
C GLY A 149 0.18 22.66 -20.68
N MET A 150 -0.81 23.38 -21.20
CA MET A 150 -1.02 24.82 -20.93
C MET A 150 -2.26 25.13 -20.07
N LEU A 151 -2.95 24.14 -19.56
CA LEU A 151 -4.28 24.26 -18.93
C LEU A 151 -4.29 24.23 -17.40
N ASP A 152 -3.18 24.61 -16.74
CA ASP A 152 -3.03 24.53 -15.27
C ASP A 152 -3.30 23.11 -14.73
N LEU A 153 -2.94 22.11 -15.53
CA LEU A 153 -2.94 20.71 -15.15
C LEU A 153 -1.53 20.27 -14.76
N TYR A 154 -1.46 19.30 -13.88
CA TYR A 154 -0.21 18.74 -13.38
C TYR A 154 -0.24 17.23 -13.44
N TRP A 155 0.88 16.63 -13.81
CA TRP A 155 1.06 15.20 -13.78
C TRP A 155 0.89 14.64 -12.36
N ASN A 156 0.27 13.51 -12.27
CA ASN A 156 0.25 12.65 -11.10
C ASN A 156 0.44 11.19 -11.54
N PHE A 157 0.75 10.33 -10.61
CA PHE A 157 0.91 8.90 -10.88
C PHE A 157 -0.03 8.09 -10.01
N ASP A 158 -0.66 7.09 -10.61
CA ASP A 158 -1.41 6.06 -9.90
C ASP A 158 -0.50 4.84 -9.68
N PHE A 159 -0.18 4.56 -8.44
CA PHE A 159 0.66 3.40 -8.10
C PHE A 159 -0.09 2.06 -8.12
N VAL A 160 -1.39 2.03 -8.38
CA VAL A 160 -2.11 0.76 -8.58
C VAL A 160 -1.62 0.07 -9.85
N ASP A 161 -1.41 0.83 -10.91
CA ASP A 161 -1.06 0.32 -12.24
C ASP A 161 0.15 1.00 -12.89
N GLY A 162 0.70 2.04 -12.24
CA GLY A 162 1.87 2.77 -12.73
C GLY A 162 1.58 3.77 -13.85
N HIS A 163 0.31 4.08 -14.11
CA HIS A 163 -0.04 5.01 -15.16
C HIS A 163 0.03 6.46 -14.73
N PRO A 164 0.61 7.35 -15.57
CA PRO A 164 0.53 8.78 -15.39
C PRO A 164 -0.89 9.27 -15.73
N ASP A 165 -1.33 10.27 -15.00
CA ASP A 165 -2.58 10.99 -15.24
C ASP A 165 -2.34 12.48 -15.01
N SER A 166 -3.33 13.33 -15.29
CA SER A 166 -3.24 14.78 -15.07
C SER A 166 -4.47 15.32 -14.38
N ASN A 167 -4.25 16.19 -13.40
CA ASN A 167 -5.33 16.82 -12.64
C ASN A 167 -5.08 18.30 -12.42
N SER A 168 -6.18 19.07 -12.25
CA SER A 168 -6.10 20.46 -11.82
C SER A 168 -5.64 20.56 -10.37
N ARG A 169 -4.97 21.67 -10.01
CA ARG A 169 -4.39 21.94 -8.67
C ARG A 169 -5.32 21.69 -7.50
N GLY A 170 -6.64 21.89 -7.69
CA GLY A 170 -7.63 21.76 -6.62
C GLY A 170 -7.99 20.32 -6.27
N ILE A 171 -7.69 19.35 -7.11
CA ILE A 171 -7.91 17.92 -6.82
C ILE A 171 -7.06 17.52 -5.64
N ARG A 172 -7.59 16.66 -4.78
CA ARG A 172 -6.91 16.22 -3.56
C ARG A 172 -6.31 14.85 -3.79
N LEU A 173 -4.98 14.80 -3.83
CA LEU A 173 -4.20 13.56 -4.00
C LEU A 173 -3.22 13.38 -2.84
N ALA A 174 -2.70 12.17 -2.69
CA ALA A 174 -1.63 11.87 -1.75
C ALA A 174 -0.33 12.56 -2.18
N VAL A 175 0.60 12.71 -1.25
CA VAL A 175 1.91 13.35 -1.47
C VAL A 175 3.00 12.51 -0.84
N ARG A 176 4.04 12.23 -1.63
CA ARG A 176 5.30 11.65 -1.16
C ARG A 176 6.41 12.65 -1.38
N LEU A 177 7.12 12.98 -0.33
CA LEU A 177 8.20 13.95 -0.43
C LEU A 177 9.52 13.28 -0.83
N VAL A 178 10.31 14.07 -1.54
CA VAL A 178 11.65 13.70 -2.01
C VAL A 178 12.63 14.82 -1.75
N ARG A 179 13.90 14.48 -1.60
CA ARG A 179 15.02 15.44 -1.60
C ARG A 179 16.23 14.86 -2.30
N SER A 180 17.13 15.69 -2.76
CA SER A 180 18.43 15.25 -3.26
C SER A 180 19.32 14.81 -2.09
N ALA A 181 20.13 13.79 -2.32
CA ALA A 181 21.23 13.48 -1.41
C ALA A 181 22.19 14.68 -1.33
N GLY A 182 22.56 15.08 -0.12
CA GLY A 182 23.64 16.05 0.07
C GLY A 182 24.98 15.49 -0.45
N PRO A 183 26.01 16.36 -0.60
CA PRO A 183 27.30 15.92 -1.11
C PRO A 183 27.95 14.79 -0.29
N ASP A 184 27.57 14.65 0.98
CA ASP A 184 28.13 13.64 1.91
C ASP A 184 27.38 12.27 1.85
N THR A 185 26.31 12.16 1.06
CA THR A 185 25.50 10.94 0.94
C THR A 185 25.69 10.19 -0.38
N LYS A 186 26.66 10.60 -1.20
CA LYS A 186 26.98 9.85 -2.42
C LYS A 186 27.42 8.44 -2.05
N PRO A 187 26.87 7.39 -2.70
CA PRO A 187 27.46 6.06 -2.59
C PRO A 187 28.90 6.13 -3.04
N ASN A 188 29.80 5.52 -2.26
CA ASN A 188 31.17 5.32 -2.70
C ASN A 188 31.11 4.57 -4.04
N ALA A 189 31.61 5.22 -5.10
CA ALA A 189 31.84 4.56 -6.36
C ALA A 189 33.07 3.67 -6.16
N ASP A 190 32.85 2.40 -5.91
CA ASP A 190 33.87 1.35 -6.02
C ASP A 190 33.87 0.79 -7.46
#